data_498fc40f2013703a86434fa64bb4df51
#
_entry.id   498fc40f2013703a86434fa64bb4df51
#
_cell.length_a   1.000
_cell.length_b   1.000
_cell.length_c   1.000
_cell.angle_alpha   90.00
_cell.angle_beta   90.00
_cell.angle_gamma   90.00
#
_symmetry.space_group_name_H-M   'P 1'
#
loop_
_entity.id
_entity.type
_entity.pdbx_description
1 polymer ?
#
loop_
_entity_poly.entity_id
_entity_poly.type
_entity_poly.pdbx_seq_one_letter_code
_entity_poly.pdbx_strand_id
1 'polypeptide(L)'
;MTQTLLAIENLSVGFRHQQTVRTVVNDVSLQIEAGETLALVGESGSGKSVTALSILRLLPSPPVEYLSGDIRFHGESLLHASDQTLRGVRGNKIAMIFQEPMVSLNPLHTLEKQLYEVLSLHRGMRREAARGEILNCLDRVGIRQAAKRLTDYPHQLSGGERQRVMIAMALLTRPELLIADEPTTALDVSVQAQILQLLRELQGELNMGMLFITHNLSIVRKLAHRVAVMQNGRCVEQNNAATLFASPTHPYTQKLLNSEPSGDPVPLPEPASTLLDVEQLQVAFPIRKGILKRIVDHNVVVKNISFTLRAG
;
A
#
# COMPACT_ATOMS: atom_id res chain seq x y z
N MET A 1 2.59 16.24 25.34
CA MET A 1 3.13 16.77 24.07
C MET A 1 3.38 15.56 23.19
N THR A 2 2.66 15.45 22.10
CA THR A 2 2.87 14.38 21.10
C THR A 2 4.23 14.59 20.45
N GLN A 3 5.03 13.54 20.36
CA GLN A 3 6.38 13.62 19.80
C GLN A 3 6.31 13.45 18.29
N THR A 4 6.84 14.41 17.53
CA THR A 4 6.95 14.28 16.07
C THR A 4 7.84 13.09 15.73
N LEU A 5 7.27 12.10 15.05
CA LEU A 5 7.96 10.88 14.63
C LEU A 5 8.73 11.10 13.33
N LEU A 6 8.07 11.69 12.33
CA LEU A 6 8.64 12.04 11.03
C LEU A 6 8.33 13.49 10.70
N ALA A 7 9.34 14.25 10.24
CA ALA A 7 9.18 15.59 9.68
C ALA A 7 9.84 15.64 8.30
N ILE A 8 9.11 16.12 7.31
CA ILE A 8 9.60 16.52 5.99
C ILE A 8 9.54 18.03 5.97
N GLU A 9 10.67 18.69 5.69
CA GLU A 9 10.82 20.14 5.79
C GLU A 9 11.29 20.71 4.44
N ASN A 10 10.42 21.45 3.75
CA ASN A 10 10.69 22.15 2.48
C ASN A 10 11.36 21.27 1.41
N LEU A 11 10.97 20.00 1.34
CA LEU A 11 11.57 19.01 0.46
C LEU A 11 11.32 19.34 -1.00
N SER A 12 12.41 19.43 -1.78
CA SER A 12 12.35 19.52 -3.24
C SER A 12 13.21 18.42 -3.86
N VAL A 13 12.59 17.64 -4.77
CA VAL A 13 13.24 16.52 -5.46
C VAL A 13 13.09 16.69 -6.96
N GLY A 14 14.19 16.53 -7.67
CA GLY A 14 14.24 16.60 -9.13
C GLY A 14 14.84 15.34 -9.76
N PHE A 15 14.57 15.17 -11.04
CA PHE A 15 15.18 14.13 -11.87
C PHE A 15 16.01 14.78 -12.96
N ARG A 16 17.31 14.44 -12.99
CA ARG A 16 18.24 14.91 -14.03
C ARG A 16 17.99 14.14 -15.31
N HIS A 17 17.70 14.89 -16.37
CA HIS A 17 17.66 14.37 -17.73
C HIS A 17 18.60 15.21 -18.59
N GLN A 18 19.70 14.60 -19.01
CA GLN A 18 20.79 15.31 -19.72
C GLN A 18 21.32 16.50 -18.89
N GLN A 19 21.16 17.73 -19.36
CA GLN A 19 21.62 18.96 -18.70
C GLN A 19 20.53 19.68 -17.87
N THR A 20 19.29 19.17 -17.89
CA THR A 20 18.16 19.80 -17.19
C THR A 20 17.71 18.95 -16.00
N VAL A 21 17.28 19.62 -14.93
CA VAL A 21 16.67 18.96 -13.78
C VAL A 21 15.18 19.32 -13.75
N ARG A 22 14.33 18.30 -13.90
CA ARG A 22 12.88 18.46 -13.78
C ARG A 22 12.48 18.23 -12.34
N THR A 23 12.00 19.26 -11.66
CA THR A 23 11.46 19.17 -10.31
C THR A 23 10.11 18.43 -10.31
N VAL A 24 9.99 17.39 -9.47
CA VAL A 24 8.79 16.55 -9.32
C VAL A 24 8.13 16.76 -7.96
N VAL A 25 8.93 17.01 -6.92
CA VAL A 25 8.46 17.45 -5.59
C VAL A 25 9.04 18.81 -5.33
N ASN A 26 8.22 19.76 -4.91
CA ASN A 26 8.58 21.16 -4.82
C ASN A 26 8.05 21.76 -3.50
N ASP A 27 8.96 22.03 -2.57
CA ASP A 27 8.69 22.71 -1.31
C ASP A 27 7.60 22.02 -0.46
N VAL A 28 7.71 20.69 -0.30
CA VAL A 28 6.75 19.89 0.47
C VAL A 28 7.18 19.79 1.92
N SER A 29 6.27 20.17 2.83
CA SER A 29 6.45 20.04 4.29
C SER A 29 5.31 19.23 4.88
N LEU A 30 5.62 18.14 5.58
CA LEU A 30 4.69 17.22 6.21
C LEU A 30 5.23 16.77 7.56
N GLN A 31 4.34 16.48 8.50
CA GLN A 31 4.71 15.92 9.82
C GLN A 31 3.79 14.77 10.17
N ILE A 32 4.33 13.75 10.81
CA ILE A 32 3.60 12.60 11.33
C ILE A 32 3.98 12.40 12.79
N GLU A 33 2.98 12.28 13.65
CA GLU A 33 3.16 11.97 15.05
C GLU A 33 3.07 10.45 15.30
N ALA A 34 3.57 9.98 16.45
CA ALA A 34 3.37 8.60 16.85
C ALA A 34 1.87 8.30 17.01
N GLY A 35 1.41 7.16 16.48
CA GLY A 35 0.01 6.78 16.49
C GLY A 35 -0.88 7.52 15.48
N GLU A 36 -0.34 8.47 14.71
CA GLU A 36 -1.09 9.23 13.71
C GLU A 36 -1.12 8.52 12.35
N THR A 37 -2.26 8.59 11.66
CA THR A 37 -2.35 8.32 10.21
C THR A 37 -2.45 9.65 9.46
N LEU A 38 -1.41 9.99 8.70
CA LEU A 38 -1.45 11.04 7.69
C LEU A 38 -1.75 10.41 6.33
N ALA A 39 -2.88 10.77 5.72
CA ALA A 39 -3.16 10.38 4.34
C ALA A 39 -2.57 11.40 3.36
N LEU A 40 -1.88 10.90 2.34
CA LEU A 40 -1.35 11.71 1.24
C LEU A 40 -2.13 11.38 -0.03
N VAL A 41 -2.94 12.34 -0.51
CA VAL A 41 -3.87 12.15 -1.63
C VAL A 41 -3.56 13.08 -2.79
N GLY A 42 -4.08 12.75 -3.98
CA GLY A 42 -3.92 13.54 -5.20
C GLY A 42 -3.90 12.66 -6.44
N GLU A 43 -3.97 13.25 -7.62
CA GLU A 43 -3.93 12.53 -8.89
C GLU A 43 -2.61 11.77 -9.12
N SER A 44 -2.62 10.81 -10.06
CA SER A 44 -1.39 10.14 -10.49
C SER A 44 -0.37 11.16 -11.01
N GLY A 45 0.90 10.99 -10.67
CA GLY A 45 1.96 11.93 -11.04
C GLY A 45 2.05 13.20 -10.19
N SER A 46 1.24 13.37 -9.12
CA SER A 46 1.33 14.55 -8.24
C SER A 46 2.56 14.57 -7.31
N GLY A 47 3.40 13.53 -7.30
CA GLY A 47 4.64 13.47 -6.51
C GLY A 47 4.55 12.64 -5.22
N LYS A 48 3.41 12.01 -4.88
CA LYS A 48 3.20 11.25 -3.63
C LYS A 48 4.22 10.13 -3.41
N SER A 49 4.33 9.21 -4.37
CA SER A 49 5.28 8.09 -4.27
C SER A 49 6.74 8.55 -4.28
N VAL A 50 7.07 9.63 -5.01
CA VAL A 50 8.42 10.22 -4.96
C VAL A 50 8.71 10.77 -3.57
N THR A 51 7.76 11.47 -2.94
CA THR A 51 7.88 11.94 -1.56
C THR A 51 8.07 10.77 -0.58
N ALA A 52 7.26 9.73 -0.69
CA ALA A 52 7.35 8.54 0.15
C ALA A 52 8.70 7.80 0.03
N LEU A 53 9.14 7.54 -1.21
CA LEU A 53 10.43 6.88 -1.49
C LEU A 53 11.63 7.71 -1.05
N SER A 54 11.50 9.05 -1.03
CA SER A 54 12.52 9.96 -0.54
C SER A 54 12.79 9.80 0.95
N ILE A 55 11.78 9.47 1.75
CA ILE A 55 11.92 9.26 3.21
C ILE A 55 13.01 8.23 3.50
N LEU A 56 13.04 7.17 2.73
CA LEU A 56 14.00 6.09 2.89
C LEU A 56 15.16 6.15 1.87
N ARG A 57 15.30 7.23 1.09
CA ARG A 57 16.29 7.36 0.02
C ARG A 57 16.31 6.12 -0.90
N LEU A 58 15.12 5.65 -1.31
CA LEU A 58 14.97 4.48 -2.18
C LEU A 58 14.99 4.85 -3.68
N LEU A 59 14.94 6.12 -3.99
CA LEU A 59 15.06 6.59 -5.37
C LEU A 59 16.52 6.45 -5.85
N PRO A 60 16.74 5.95 -7.09
CA PRO A 60 18.09 5.81 -7.63
C PRO A 60 18.76 7.16 -7.83
N SER A 61 19.95 7.33 -7.29
CA SER A 61 20.74 8.56 -7.48
C SER A 61 22.08 8.19 -8.12
N PRO A 62 22.40 8.64 -9.35
CA PRO A 62 21.57 9.38 -10.29
C PRO A 62 20.41 8.52 -10.84
N PRO A 63 19.31 9.05 -11.44
CA PRO A 63 19.13 10.47 -11.87
C PRO A 63 18.48 11.38 -10.83
N VAL A 64 18.17 10.90 -9.62
CA VAL A 64 17.47 11.70 -8.59
C VAL A 64 18.43 12.67 -7.89
N GLU A 65 17.94 13.89 -7.67
CA GLU A 65 18.62 14.94 -6.92
C GLU A 65 17.69 15.51 -5.85
N TYR A 66 18.19 15.58 -4.62
CA TYR A 66 17.55 16.31 -3.53
C TYR A 66 18.01 17.75 -3.60
N LEU A 67 17.11 18.65 -4.07
CA LEU A 67 17.45 20.05 -4.39
C LEU A 67 17.45 20.94 -3.16
N SER A 68 16.53 20.70 -2.22
CA SER A 68 16.43 21.43 -0.94
C SER A 68 15.65 20.62 0.08
N GLY A 69 15.68 21.12 1.32
CA GLY A 69 14.93 20.57 2.44
C GLY A 69 15.64 19.43 3.18
N ASP A 70 14.94 18.88 4.16
CA ASP A 70 15.43 17.74 4.95
C ASP A 70 14.26 16.79 5.29
N ILE A 71 14.59 15.56 5.64
CA ILE A 71 13.67 14.55 6.16
C ILE A 71 14.24 14.06 7.47
N ARG A 72 13.48 14.25 8.56
CA ARG A 72 13.92 13.91 9.92
C ARG A 72 13.05 12.82 10.52
N PHE A 73 13.68 11.80 11.06
CA PHE A 73 13.04 10.76 11.86
C PHE A 73 13.56 10.83 13.27
N HIS A 74 12.68 11.01 14.27
CA HIS A 74 13.06 11.33 15.64
C HIS A 74 14.04 12.53 15.75
N GLY A 75 13.89 13.51 14.86
CA GLY A 75 14.78 14.69 14.81
C GLY A 75 16.10 14.47 14.08
N GLU A 76 16.48 13.23 13.75
CA GLU A 76 17.71 12.92 13.01
C GLU A 76 17.48 12.96 11.50
N SER A 77 18.35 13.63 10.75
CA SER A 77 18.24 13.72 9.29
C SER A 77 18.48 12.37 8.62
N LEU A 78 17.53 11.92 7.80
CA LEU A 78 17.68 10.74 6.96
C LEU A 78 18.36 11.06 5.62
N LEU A 79 18.21 12.28 5.08
CA LEU A 79 18.84 12.64 3.80
C LEU A 79 20.36 12.70 3.91
N HIS A 80 20.89 13.10 5.09
CA HIS A 80 22.31 13.20 5.34
C HIS A 80 22.87 12.03 6.16
N ALA A 81 22.02 11.06 6.51
CA ALA A 81 22.44 9.88 7.26
C ALA A 81 23.41 8.98 6.48
N SER A 82 24.31 8.32 7.21
CA SER A 82 25.19 7.30 6.63
C SER A 82 24.39 6.10 6.15
N ASP A 83 24.95 5.33 5.20
CA ASP A 83 24.30 4.10 4.74
C ASP A 83 24.12 3.07 5.86
N GLN A 84 24.99 3.08 6.86
CA GLN A 84 24.86 2.21 8.03
C GLN A 84 23.64 2.60 8.88
N THR A 85 23.43 3.90 9.12
CA THR A 85 22.24 4.42 9.82
C THR A 85 20.97 4.09 9.06
N LEU A 86 20.95 4.33 7.73
CA LEU A 86 19.79 4.02 6.88
C LEU A 86 19.46 2.53 6.87
N ARG A 87 20.44 1.62 6.88
CA ARG A 87 20.19 0.17 7.00
C ARG A 87 19.54 -0.19 8.33
N GLY A 88 19.88 0.50 9.41
CA GLY A 88 19.24 0.31 10.72
C GLY A 88 17.80 0.82 10.78
N VAL A 89 17.42 1.77 9.89
CA VAL A 89 16.08 2.34 9.81
C VAL A 89 15.19 1.59 8.82
N ARG A 90 15.70 1.32 7.61
CA ARG A 90 14.95 0.67 6.51
C ARG A 90 14.51 -0.75 6.90
N GLY A 91 13.21 -1.01 6.76
CA GLY A 91 12.61 -2.31 7.06
C GLY A 91 12.56 -2.68 8.55
N ASN A 92 13.17 -1.90 9.43
CA ASN A 92 13.17 -2.10 10.88
C ASN A 92 12.29 -1.05 11.57
N LYS A 93 12.78 0.20 11.69
CA LYS A 93 12.03 1.29 12.31
C LYS A 93 10.99 1.90 11.38
N ILE A 94 11.31 2.00 10.10
CA ILE A 94 10.40 2.44 9.05
C ILE A 94 10.23 1.29 8.06
N ALA A 95 9.02 0.76 7.94
CA ALA A 95 8.65 -0.22 6.93
C ALA A 95 7.85 0.42 5.79
N MET A 96 7.92 -0.17 4.61
CA MET A 96 7.18 0.31 3.44
C MET A 96 6.44 -0.82 2.74
N ILE A 97 5.17 -0.56 2.43
CA ILE A 97 4.35 -1.37 1.54
C ILE A 97 4.34 -0.65 0.18
N PHE A 98 4.84 -1.33 -0.85
CA PHE A 98 4.94 -0.78 -2.20
C PHE A 98 3.66 -1.00 -3.00
N GLN A 99 3.41 -0.13 -3.97
CA GLN A 99 2.24 -0.18 -4.85
C GLN A 99 2.14 -1.48 -5.67
N GLU A 100 3.29 -2.06 -6.09
CA GLU A 100 3.33 -3.24 -6.93
C GLU A 100 3.81 -4.49 -6.16
N PRO A 101 2.91 -5.39 -5.71
CA PRO A 101 3.31 -6.61 -4.99
C PRO A 101 4.09 -7.60 -5.85
N MET A 102 3.99 -7.48 -7.19
CA MET A 102 4.65 -8.40 -8.12
C MET A 102 6.18 -8.28 -8.11
N VAL A 103 6.71 -7.09 -7.84
CA VAL A 103 8.16 -6.82 -7.84
C VAL A 103 8.75 -6.82 -6.44
N SER A 104 7.92 -6.87 -5.40
CA SER A 104 8.36 -6.76 -4.00
C SER A 104 8.85 -8.10 -3.42
N LEU A 105 8.38 -9.24 -3.96
CA LEU A 105 8.77 -10.58 -3.53
C LEU A 105 9.77 -11.19 -4.51
N ASN A 106 10.83 -11.81 -4.00
CA ASN A 106 11.79 -12.53 -4.83
C ASN A 106 11.16 -13.83 -5.38
N PRO A 107 10.98 -13.96 -6.71
CA PRO A 107 10.30 -15.12 -7.30
C PRO A 107 11.05 -16.44 -7.13
N LEU A 108 12.35 -16.41 -6.81
CA LEU A 108 13.21 -17.58 -6.65
C LEU A 108 13.30 -18.09 -5.21
N HIS A 109 12.70 -17.37 -4.25
CA HIS A 109 12.69 -17.74 -2.84
C HIS A 109 11.29 -18.12 -2.37
N THR A 110 11.21 -19.14 -1.49
CA THR A 110 9.95 -19.48 -0.80
C THR A 110 9.52 -18.37 0.13
N LEU A 111 8.24 -18.36 0.52
CA LEU A 111 7.73 -17.39 1.48
C LEU A 111 8.45 -17.49 2.82
N GLU A 112 8.65 -18.72 3.33
CA GLU A 112 9.38 -18.92 4.59
C GLU A 112 10.76 -18.27 4.57
N LYS A 113 11.51 -18.47 3.47
CA LYS A 113 12.86 -17.90 3.36
C LYS A 113 12.86 -16.38 3.43
N GLN A 114 11.95 -15.72 2.70
CA GLN A 114 11.88 -14.27 2.65
C GLN A 114 11.41 -13.66 3.97
N LEU A 115 10.37 -14.23 4.59
CA LEU A 115 9.85 -13.76 5.87
C LEU A 115 10.85 -14.00 7.01
N TYR A 116 11.54 -15.16 7.00
CA TYR A 116 12.61 -15.44 7.96
C TYR A 116 13.79 -14.49 7.83
N GLU A 117 14.18 -14.15 6.60
CA GLU A 117 15.28 -13.20 6.34
C GLU A 117 15.03 -11.85 7.03
N VAL A 118 13.81 -11.34 6.97
CA VAL A 118 13.42 -10.10 7.65
C VAL A 118 13.63 -10.21 9.17
N LEU A 119 13.13 -11.26 9.81
CA LEU A 119 13.26 -11.44 11.25
C LEU A 119 14.70 -11.73 11.69
N SER A 120 15.43 -12.49 10.88
CA SER A 120 16.84 -12.78 11.14
C SER A 120 17.70 -11.52 11.06
N LEU A 121 17.49 -10.72 10.00
CA LEU A 121 18.29 -9.52 9.74
C LEU A 121 18.00 -8.40 10.75
N HIS A 122 16.73 -8.16 11.04
CA HIS A 122 16.32 -6.99 11.83
C HIS A 122 16.11 -7.27 13.32
N ARG A 123 15.78 -8.52 13.68
CA ARG A 123 15.50 -8.91 15.06
C ARG A 123 16.45 -9.99 15.60
N GLY A 124 17.41 -10.46 14.80
CA GLY A 124 18.37 -11.50 15.19
C GLY A 124 17.73 -12.84 15.58
N MET A 125 16.49 -13.11 15.11
CA MET A 125 15.75 -14.29 15.52
C MET A 125 16.29 -15.56 14.88
N ARG A 126 16.35 -16.65 15.65
CA ARG A 126 16.63 -17.99 15.13
C ARG A 126 15.41 -18.55 14.42
N ARG A 127 15.63 -19.45 13.45
CA ARG A 127 14.59 -19.96 12.54
C ARG A 127 13.39 -20.57 13.26
N GLU A 128 13.61 -21.32 14.33
CA GLU A 128 12.54 -21.96 15.11
C GLU A 128 11.63 -20.93 15.78
N ALA A 129 12.22 -19.91 16.42
CA ALA A 129 11.46 -18.83 17.06
C ALA A 129 10.75 -17.95 16.02
N ALA A 130 11.39 -17.65 14.90
CA ALA A 130 10.83 -16.85 13.82
C ALA A 130 9.61 -17.51 13.17
N ARG A 131 9.58 -18.85 13.06
CA ARG A 131 8.48 -19.58 12.43
C ARG A 131 7.13 -19.32 13.10
N GLY A 132 7.09 -19.26 14.42
CA GLY A 132 5.86 -18.96 15.16
C GLY A 132 5.34 -17.56 14.88
N GLU A 133 6.21 -16.54 14.87
CA GLU A 133 5.84 -15.16 14.53
C GLU A 133 5.39 -15.03 13.07
N ILE A 134 6.07 -15.71 12.15
CA ILE A 134 5.70 -15.71 10.73
C ILE A 134 4.29 -16.29 10.55
N LEU A 135 3.99 -17.43 11.14
CA LEU A 135 2.68 -18.07 11.03
C LEU A 135 1.59 -17.17 11.60
N ASN A 136 1.78 -16.63 12.81
CA ASN A 136 0.85 -15.70 13.41
C ASN A 136 0.59 -14.47 12.54
N CYS A 137 1.65 -13.88 11.98
CA CYS A 137 1.52 -12.72 11.10
C CYS A 137 0.77 -13.05 9.80
N LEU A 138 1.07 -14.20 9.17
CA LEU A 138 0.37 -14.65 7.97
C LEU A 138 -1.12 -14.94 8.22
N ASP A 139 -1.45 -15.52 9.37
CA ASP A 139 -2.86 -15.75 9.76
C ASP A 139 -3.59 -14.42 9.99
N ARG A 140 -2.96 -13.45 10.65
CA ARG A 140 -3.51 -12.08 10.86
C ARG A 140 -3.81 -11.36 9.55
N VAL A 141 -2.96 -11.48 8.54
CA VAL A 141 -3.23 -10.91 7.20
C VAL A 141 -4.18 -11.77 6.35
N GLY A 142 -4.72 -12.86 6.92
CA GLY A 142 -5.73 -13.70 6.28
C GLY A 142 -5.18 -14.69 5.24
N ILE A 143 -3.94 -15.13 5.35
CA ILE A 143 -3.40 -16.22 4.54
C ILE A 143 -3.89 -17.56 5.11
N ARG A 144 -4.82 -18.19 4.40
CA ARG A 144 -5.38 -19.49 4.84
C ARG A 144 -4.34 -20.59 4.79
N GLN A 145 -4.33 -21.46 5.81
CA GLN A 145 -3.40 -22.59 5.93
C GLN A 145 -1.93 -22.13 5.83
N ALA A 146 -1.56 -21.07 6.51
CA ALA A 146 -0.25 -20.42 6.46
C ALA A 146 0.92 -21.42 6.54
N ALA A 147 0.81 -22.45 7.41
CA ALA A 147 1.86 -23.47 7.56
C ALA A 147 2.16 -24.25 6.27
N LYS A 148 1.15 -24.52 5.44
CA LYS A 148 1.34 -25.20 4.14
C LYS A 148 1.87 -24.24 3.06
N ARG A 149 1.56 -22.95 3.19
CA ARG A 149 1.97 -21.91 2.25
C ARG A 149 3.43 -21.48 2.40
N LEU A 150 4.06 -21.76 3.53
CA LEU A 150 5.46 -21.36 3.77
C LEU A 150 6.44 -21.85 2.70
N THR A 151 6.19 -23.02 2.13
CA THR A 151 7.03 -23.61 1.07
C THR A 151 6.66 -23.13 -0.34
N ASP A 152 5.58 -22.37 -0.49
CA ASP A 152 5.16 -21.85 -1.79
C ASP A 152 6.08 -20.71 -2.23
N TYR A 153 6.18 -20.56 -3.55
CA TYR A 153 6.85 -19.45 -4.20
C TYR A 153 5.84 -18.34 -4.55
N PRO A 154 6.27 -17.08 -4.71
CA PRO A 154 5.37 -15.98 -5.03
C PRO A 154 4.46 -16.21 -6.24
N HIS A 155 4.94 -16.89 -7.27
CA HIS A 155 4.15 -17.18 -8.49
C HIS A 155 3.00 -18.17 -8.25
N GLN A 156 2.99 -18.91 -7.14
CA GLN A 156 1.92 -19.85 -6.76
C GLN A 156 0.78 -19.17 -5.99
N LEU A 157 0.96 -17.89 -5.63
CA LEU A 157 -0.02 -17.06 -4.94
C LEU A 157 -0.83 -16.21 -5.92
N SER A 158 -2.09 -15.95 -5.58
CA SER A 158 -2.89 -14.90 -6.23
C SER A 158 -2.30 -13.52 -5.98
N GLY A 159 -2.69 -12.51 -6.77
CA GLY A 159 -2.26 -11.12 -6.57
C GLY A 159 -2.57 -10.61 -5.15
N GLY A 160 -3.78 -10.87 -4.66
CA GLY A 160 -4.18 -10.48 -3.30
C GLY A 160 -3.43 -11.22 -2.20
N GLU A 161 -3.10 -12.52 -2.39
CA GLU A 161 -2.27 -13.26 -1.43
C GLU A 161 -0.84 -12.70 -1.37
N ARG A 162 -0.24 -12.36 -2.52
CA ARG A 162 1.09 -11.71 -2.58
C ARG A 162 1.09 -10.38 -1.83
N GLN A 163 0.07 -9.57 -2.04
CA GLN A 163 -0.05 -8.29 -1.33
C GLN A 163 -0.18 -8.49 0.18
N ARG A 164 -0.97 -9.46 0.64
CA ARG A 164 -1.07 -9.80 2.06
C ARG A 164 0.26 -10.29 2.64
N VAL A 165 1.01 -11.10 1.90
CA VAL A 165 2.37 -11.53 2.31
C VAL A 165 3.33 -10.34 2.39
N MET A 166 3.28 -9.40 1.44
CA MET A 166 4.08 -8.17 1.48
C MET A 166 3.72 -7.30 2.70
N ILE A 167 2.43 -7.18 3.02
CA ILE A 167 1.97 -6.49 4.23
C ILE A 167 2.48 -7.20 5.49
N ALA A 168 2.38 -8.54 5.56
CA ALA A 168 2.94 -9.31 6.66
C ALA A 168 4.45 -9.07 6.82
N MET A 169 5.20 -9.08 5.71
CA MET A 169 6.63 -8.82 5.72
C MET A 169 6.97 -7.44 6.32
N ALA A 170 6.22 -6.41 5.95
CA ALA A 170 6.41 -5.06 6.48
C ALA A 170 6.09 -4.96 8.00
N LEU A 171 5.15 -5.75 8.49
CA LEU A 171 4.68 -5.72 9.88
C LEU A 171 5.47 -6.63 10.84
N LEU A 172 6.24 -7.61 10.32
CA LEU A 172 7.03 -8.54 11.12
C LEU A 172 8.04 -7.84 12.04
N THR A 173 8.60 -6.73 11.63
CA THR A 173 9.56 -5.96 12.42
C THR A 173 8.93 -5.09 13.48
N ARG A 174 7.58 -4.93 13.48
CA ARG A 174 6.84 -4.01 14.34
C ARG A 174 7.37 -2.58 14.24
N PRO A 175 7.29 -1.97 13.05
CA PRO A 175 7.90 -0.68 12.78
C PRO A 175 7.26 0.45 13.59
N GLU A 176 8.02 1.51 13.85
CA GLU A 176 7.52 2.75 14.45
C GLU A 176 6.75 3.61 13.45
N LEU A 177 7.12 3.54 12.15
CA LEU A 177 6.43 4.20 11.04
C LEU A 177 6.17 3.21 9.90
N LEU A 178 4.95 3.18 9.41
CA LEU A 178 4.58 2.45 8.21
C LEU A 178 4.28 3.42 7.06
N ILE A 179 4.98 3.28 5.95
CA ILE A 179 4.67 3.96 4.70
C ILE A 179 3.88 2.97 3.84
N ALA A 180 2.62 3.27 3.55
CA ALA A 180 1.74 2.40 2.78
C ALA A 180 1.36 3.10 1.46
N ASP A 181 2.05 2.74 0.36
CA ASP A 181 1.80 3.30 -0.97
C ASP A 181 0.81 2.41 -1.72
N GLU A 182 -0.44 2.86 -1.78
CA GLU A 182 -1.59 2.14 -2.37
C GLU A 182 -1.71 0.67 -1.91
N PRO A 183 -1.73 0.39 -0.60
CA PRO A 183 -1.54 -0.96 -0.07
C PRO A 183 -2.69 -1.93 -0.37
N THR A 184 -3.78 -1.49 -0.98
CA THR A 184 -4.99 -2.31 -1.20
C THR A 184 -5.49 -2.30 -2.65
N THR A 185 -4.73 -1.74 -3.59
CA THR A 185 -5.17 -1.55 -4.99
C THR A 185 -5.46 -2.86 -5.72
N ALA A 186 -4.77 -3.96 -5.38
CA ALA A 186 -4.97 -5.27 -6.00
C ALA A 186 -5.88 -6.22 -5.20
N LEU A 187 -6.59 -5.70 -4.17
CA LEU A 187 -7.46 -6.49 -3.31
C LEU A 187 -8.93 -6.29 -3.67
N ASP A 188 -9.73 -7.35 -3.49
CA ASP A 188 -11.18 -7.21 -3.49
C ASP A 188 -11.66 -6.41 -2.27
N VAL A 189 -12.87 -5.83 -2.36
CA VAL A 189 -13.42 -4.90 -1.35
C VAL A 189 -13.49 -5.52 0.05
N SER A 190 -13.80 -6.81 0.15
CA SER A 190 -13.91 -7.48 1.46
C SER A 190 -12.55 -7.69 2.11
N VAL A 191 -11.55 -8.10 1.34
CA VAL A 191 -10.17 -8.27 1.82
C VAL A 191 -9.55 -6.91 2.11
N GLN A 192 -9.81 -5.88 1.29
CA GLN A 192 -9.38 -4.52 1.57
C GLN A 192 -9.86 -4.04 2.94
N ALA A 193 -11.15 -4.24 3.26
CA ALA A 193 -11.69 -3.85 4.55
C ALA A 193 -10.99 -4.57 5.72
N GLN A 194 -10.69 -5.88 5.59
CA GLN A 194 -9.96 -6.65 6.60
C GLN A 194 -8.54 -6.12 6.81
N ILE A 195 -7.81 -5.80 5.73
CA ILE A 195 -6.46 -5.25 5.81
C ILE A 195 -6.45 -3.86 6.47
N LEU A 196 -7.39 -2.99 6.11
CA LEU A 196 -7.48 -1.66 6.71
C LEU A 196 -7.80 -1.73 8.21
N GLN A 197 -8.65 -2.67 8.61
CA GLN A 197 -8.93 -2.93 10.02
C GLN A 197 -7.68 -3.44 10.75
N LEU A 198 -6.96 -4.41 10.19
CA LEU A 198 -5.71 -4.92 10.74
C LEU A 198 -4.66 -3.80 10.92
N LEU A 199 -4.49 -2.94 9.91
CA LEU A 199 -3.55 -1.81 10.00
C LEU A 199 -3.94 -0.85 11.14
N ARG A 200 -5.24 -0.58 11.33
CA ARG A 200 -5.73 0.24 12.44
C ARG A 200 -5.47 -0.41 13.80
N GLU A 201 -5.73 -1.71 13.93
CA GLU A 201 -5.49 -2.46 15.17
C GLU A 201 -4.01 -2.42 15.53
N LEU A 202 -3.12 -2.73 14.57
CA LEU A 202 -1.68 -2.68 14.78
C LEU A 202 -1.15 -1.29 15.06
N GLN A 203 -1.71 -0.27 14.43
CA GLN A 203 -1.39 1.11 14.74
C GLN A 203 -1.67 1.45 16.21
N GLY A 204 -2.83 1.04 16.72
CA GLY A 204 -3.19 1.24 18.13
C GLY A 204 -2.31 0.41 19.08
N GLU A 205 -2.07 -0.88 18.76
CA GLU A 205 -1.24 -1.77 19.58
C GLU A 205 0.22 -1.28 19.69
N LEU A 206 0.79 -0.79 18.59
CA LEU A 206 2.21 -0.42 18.50
C LEU A 206 2.45 1.08 18.65
N ASN A 207 1.40 1.89 18.77
CA ASN A 207 1.47 3.35 18.68
C ASN A 207 2.23 3.81 17.41
N MET A 208 2.03 3.08 16.30
CA MET A 208 2.76 3.24 15.03
C MET A 208 2.23 4.45 14.25
N GLY A 209 3.13 5.34 13.79
CA GLY A 209 2.78 6.37 12.81
C GLY A 209 2.53 5.73 11.44
N MET A 210 1.64 6.32 10.63
CA MET A 210 1.35 5.81 9.29
C MET A 210 1.27 6.95 8.26
N LEU A 211 2.05 6.83 7.18
CA LEU A 211 1.87 7.59 5.95
C LEU A 211 1.08 6.72 4.97
N PHE A 212 -0.18 7.06 4.74
CA PHE A 212 -1.08 6.28 3.90
C PHE A 212 -1.34 7.00 2.58
N ILE A 213 -0.85 6.44 1.48
CA ILE A 213 -1.00 7.01 0.14
C ILE A 213 -2.10 6.25 -0.58
N THR A 214 -3.09 6.96 -1.08
CA THR A 214 -4.19 6.40 -1.87
C THR A 214 -4.88 7.48 -2.69
N HIS A 215 -5.54 7.05 -3.75
CA HIS A 215 -6.49 7.86 -4.51
C HIS A 215 -7.95 7.64 -4.07
N ASN A 216 -8.21 6.67 -3.18
CA ASN A 216 -9.56 6.34 -2.69
C ASN A 216 -9.91 7.16 -1.44
N LEU A 217 -10.68 8.23 -1.63
CA LEU A 217 -11.07 9.16 -0.57
C LEU A 217 -12.02 8.53 0.46
N SER A 218 -12.78 7.51 0.09
CA SER A 218 -13.64 6.77 1.01
C SER A 218 -12.84 6.01 2.08
N ILE A 219 -11.64 5.51 1.72
CA ILE A 219 -10.69 4.90 2.66
C ILE A 219 -10.11 5.98 3.57
N VAL A 220 -9.66 7.09 2.97
CA VAL A 220 -9.07 8.21 3.72
C VAL A 220 -10.02 8.73 4.79
N ARG A 221 -11.29 8.89 4.45
CA ARG A 221 -12.36 9.35 5.38
C ARG A 221 -12.51 8.43 6.60
N LYS A 222 -12.23 7.12 6.44
CA LYS A 222 -12.37 6.12 7.51
C LYS A 222 -11.09 5.93 8.33
N LEU A 223 -9.91 6.16 7.73
CA LEU A 223 -8.63 5.76 8.32
C LEU A 223 -7.80 6.95 8.79
N ALA A 224 -7.84 8.08 8.09
CA ALA A 224 -6.92 9.17 8.31
C ALA A 224 -7.32 10.08 9.48
N HIS A 225 -6.33 10.50 10.26
CA HIS A 225 -6.47 11.58 11.24
C HIS A 225 -6.28 12.93 10.57
N ARG A 226 -5.27 13.05 9.71
CA ARG A 226 -4.99 14.23 8.89
C ARG A 226 -4.82 13.84 7.43
N VAL A 227 -5.07 14.79 6.55
CA VAL A 227 -4.95 14.61 5.11
C VAL A 227 -4.10 15.73 4.53
N ALA A 228 -3.16 15.38 3.68
CA ALA A 228 -2.37 16.29 2.85
C ALA A 228 -2.71 16.02 1.38
N VAL A 229 -3.08 17.07 0.67
CA VAL A 229 -3.46 17.02 -0.75
C VAL A 229 -2.31 17.51 -1.60
N MET A 230 -1.84 16.65 -2.51
CA MET A 230 -0.75 16.98 -3.44
C MET A 230 -1.26 17.24 -4.84
N GLN A 231 -0.79 18.33 -5.44
CA GLN A 231 -1.01 18.68 -6.83
C GLN A 231 0.29 19.22 -7.43
N ASN A 232 0.69 18.71 -8.61
CA ASN A 232 1.85 19.20 -9.36
C ASN A 232 3.13 19.32 -8.51
N GLY A 233 3.38 18.33 -7.65
CA GLY A 233 4.57 18.27 -6.80
C GLY A 233 4.51 19.12 -5.54
N ARG A 234 3.39 19.78 -5.23
CA ARG A 234 3.23 20.64 -4.05
C ARG A 234 2.15 20.11 -3.14
N CYS A 235 2.30 20.31 -1.84
CA CYS A 235 1.20 20.15 -0.89
C CYS A 235 0.34 21.43 -0.95
N VAL A 236 -0.88 21.31 -1.51
CA VAL A 236 -1.76 22.46 -1.74
C VAL A 236 -2.74 22.72 -0.60
N GLU A 237 -3.06 21.68 0.17
CA GLU A 237 -3.91 21.78 1.36
C GLU A 237 -3.56 20.66 2.35
N GLN A 238 -3.56 21.00 3.64
CA GLN A 238 -3.37 20.02 4.72
C GLN A 238 -4.24 20.40 5.90
N ASN A 239 -5.03 19.43 6.39
CA ASN A 239 -5.92 19.66 7.54
C ASN A 239 -6.28 18.33 8.23
N ASN A 240 -6.95 18.41 9.38
CA ASN A 240 -7.63 17.26 9.96
C ASN A 240 -8.63 16.69 8.96
N ALA A 241 -8.75 15.37 8.92
CA ALA A 241 -9.60 14.70 7.94
C ALA A 241 -11.05 15.22 7.98
N ALA A 242 -11.66 15.31 9.17
CA ALA A 242 -13.02 15.82 9.32
C ALA A 242 -13.21 17.22 8.73
N THR A 243 -12.27 18.15 9.00
CA THR A 243 -12.33 19.52 8.50
C THR A 243 -12.15 19.58 6.99
N LEU A 244 -11.16 18.87 6.45
CA LEU A 244 -10.87 18.86 5.01
C LEU A 244 -12.05 18.32 4.20
N PHE A 245 -12.71 17.27 4.68
CA PHE A 245 -13.88 16.70 4.00
C PHE A 245 -15.16 17.54 4.15
N ALA A 246 -15.30 18.29 5.25
CA ALA A 246 -16.48 19.14 5.48
C ALA A 246 -16.36 20.50 4.79
N SER A 247 -15.16 21.07 4.74
CA SER A 247 -14.93 22.46 4.29
C SER A 247 -13.57 22.58 3.60
N PRO A 248 -13.39 21.96 2.40
CA PRO A 248 -12.17 22.09 1.64
C PRO A 248 -11.97 23.52 1.17
N THR A 249 -10.77 24.08 1.34
CA THR A 249 -10.47 25.48 1.02
C THR A 249 -9.84 25.65 -0.36
N HIS A 250 -8.98 24.71 -0.76
CA HIS A 250 -8.29 24.80 -2.04
C HIS A 250 -9.19 24.31 -3.21
N PRO A 251 -9.26 25.04 -4.35
CA PRO A 251 -10.10 24.66 -5.49
C PRO A 251 -9.84 23.25 -6.03
N TYR A 252 -8.59 22.80 -6.03
CA TYR A 252 -8.25 21.46 -6.44
C TYR A 252 -8.81 20.39 -5.47
N THR A 253 -8.75 20.64 -4.16
CA THR A 253 -9.35 19.74 -3.16
C THR A 253 -10.84 19.62 -3.35
N GLN A 254 -11.52 20.75 -3.59
CA GLN A 254 -12.96 20.77 -3.89
C GLN A 254 -13.27 19.95 -5.15
N LYS A 255 -12.51 20.16 -6.23
CA LYS A 255 -12.65 19.36 -7.46
C LYS A 255 -12.41 17.87 -7.21
N LEU A 256 -11.37 17.51 -6.45
CA LEU A 256 -11.04 16.13 -6.14
C LEU A 256 -12.15 15.42 -5.36
N LEU A 257 -12.73 16.09 -4.35
CA LEU A 257 -13.84 15.57 -3.54
C LEU A 257 -15.15 15.46 -4.34
N ASN A 258 -15.41 16.39 -5.25
CA ASN A 258 -16.61 16.40 -6.10
C ASN A 258 -16.51 15.44 -7.29
N SER A 259 -15.33 14.86 -7.57
CA SER A 259 -15.16 13.89 -8.66
C SER A 259 -15.52 12.46 -8.24
N GLU A 260 -15.85 12.20 -6.98
CA GLU A 260 -16.43 10.91 -6.60
C GLU A 260 -17.81 10.75 -7.27
N PRO A 261 -18.06 9.64 -7.98
CA PRO A 261 -19.37 9.39 -8.59
C PRO A 261 -20.45 9.46 -7.53
N SER A 262 -21.43 10.31 -7.75
CA SER A 262 -22.58 10.48 -6.85
C SER A 262 -23.85 10.56 -7.68
N GLY A 263 -24.99 10.19 -7.09
CA GLY A 263 -26.31 10.21 -7.70
C GLY A 263 -26.92 8.82 -7.87
N ASP A 264 -28.18 8.81 -8.20
CA ASP A 264 -28.93 7.58 -8.49
C ASP A 264 -28.72 7.17 -9.95
N PRO A 265 -28.73 5.85 -10.24
CA PRO A 265 -28.65 5.36 -11.60
C PRO A 265 -29.83 5.87 -12.43
N VAL A 266 -29.58 6.23 -13.68
CA VAL A 266 -30.64 6.63 -14.60
C VAL A 266 -31.57 5.42 -14.79
N PRO A 267 -32.90 5.59 -14.61
CA PRO A 267 -33.83 4.48 -14.84
C PRO A 267 -33.72 3.93 -16.27
N LEU A 268 -33.77 2.61 -16.39
CA LEU A 268 -33.75 1.97 -17.70
C LEU A 268 -35.01 2.40 -18.49
N PRO A 269 -34.87 2.68 -19.80
CA PRO A 269 -36.04 2.89 -20.67
C PRO A 269 -36.89 1.61 -20.73
N GLU A 270 -38.21 1.76 -20.68
CA GLU A 270 -39.14 0.65 -20.83
C GLU A 270 -39.80 0.72 -22.22
N PRO A 271 -39.79 -0.37 -23.04
CA PRO A 271 -39.13 -1.65 -22.81
C PRO A 271 -37.64 -1.60 -23.17
N ALA A 272 -36.75 -2.07 -22.26
CA ALA A 272 -35.32 -2.22 -22.52
C ALA A 272 -35.06 -3.60 -23.18
N SER A 273 -34.37 -3.61 -24.32
CA SER A 273 -33.98 -4.86 -24.99
C SER A 273 -32.88 -5.58 -24.23
N THR A 274 -32.95 -6.91 -24.19
CA THR A 274 -31.88 -7.75 -23.63
C THR A 274 -30.66 -7.71 -24.56
N LEU A 275 -29.49 -7.31 -24.04
CA LEU A 275 -28.24 -7.31 -24.79
C LEU A 275 -27.44 -8.59 -24.56
N LEU A 276 -27.47 -9.11 -23.35
CA LEU A 276 -26.78 -10.35 -22.98
C LEU A 276 -27.61 -11.09 -21.95
N ASP A 277 -27.79 -12.36 -22.19
CA ASP A 277 -28.39 -13.29 -21.24
C ASP A 277 -27.42 -14.44 -20.96
N VAL A 278 -27.12 -14.64 -19.68
CA VAL A 278 -26.20 -15.68 -19.22
C VAL A 278 -26.97 -16.60 -18.30
N GLU A 279 -27.05 -17.87 -18.65
CA GLU A 279 -27.76 -18.90 -17.90
C GLU A 279 -26.78 -19.94 -17.36
N GLN A 280 -26.80 -20.18 -16.04
CA GLN A 280 -26.09 -21.27 -15.35
C GLN A 280 -24.59 -21.38 -15.74
N LEU A 281 -23.92 -20.26 -15.97
CA LEU A 281 -22.51 -20.24 -16.35
C LEU A 281 -21.66 -20.93 -15.30
N GLN A 282 -20.89 -21.93 -15.76
CA GLN A 282 -19.90 -22.60 -14.95
C GLN A 282 -18.53 -22.56 -15.63
N VAL A 283 -17.50 -22.16 -14.88
CA VAL A 283 -16.11 -22.15 -15.36
C VAL A 283 -15.24 -22.96 -14.41
N ALA A 284 -14.55 -23.96 -15.00
CA ALA A 284 -13.67 -24.85 -14.26
C ALA A 284 -12.29 -24.97 -14.91
N PHE A 285 -11.22 -24.96 -14.10
CA PHE A 285 -9.86 -25.15 -14.56
C PHE A 285 -9.36 -26.54 -14.19
N PRO A 286 -8.78 -27.31 -15.13
CA PRO A 286 -8.31 -28.66 -14.84
C PRO A 286 -7.06 -28.65 -13.95
N ILE A 287 -7.09 -29.43 -12.87
CA ILE A 287 -5.95 -29.70 -11.99
C ILE A 287 -5.19 -30.89 -12.59
N ARG A 288 -3.97 -30.63 -13.04
CA ARG A 288 -3.08 -31.65 -13.63
C ARG A 288 -2.02 -32.09 -12.63
N LYS A 289 -1.79 -33.42 -12.49
CA LYS A 289 -0.72 -33.97 -11.62
C LYS A 289 0.12 -35.00 -12.36
N GLY A 290 1.36 -35.22 -11.84
CA GLY A 290 2.32 -36.19 -12.35
C GLY A 290 3.06 -35.75 -13.62
N ILE A 291 4.09 -36.55 -14.00
CA ILE A 291 4.96 -36.28 -15.16
C ILE A 291 4.17 -36.22 -16.47
N LEU A 292 3.10 -37.00 -16.59
CA LEU A 292 2.21 -37.07 -17.77
C LEU A 292 1.11 -35.97 -17.73
N LYS A 293 1.13 -35.03 -16.76
CA LYS A 293 0.14 -33.94 -16.64
C LYS A 293 -1.33 -34.41 -16.77
N ARG A 294 -1.67 -35.59 -16.23
CA ARG A 294 -3.04 -36.09 -16.26
C ARG A 294 -3.95 -35.21 -15.41
N ILE A 295 -5.14 -34.93 -15.92
CA ILE A 295 -6.19 -34.20 -15.19
C ILE A 295 -6.71 -35.13 -14.08
N VAL A 296 -6.56 -34.69 -12.83
CA VAL A 296 -6.99 -35.45 -11.65
C VAL A 296 -8.21 -34.84 -10.97
N ASP A 297 -8.48 -33.54 -11.25
CA ASP A 297 -9.60 -32.82 -10.67
C ASP A 297 -9.85 -31.50 -11.43
N HIS A 298 -10.94 -30.79 -11.09
CA HIS A 298 -11.27 -29.49 -11.64
C HIS A 298 -11.51 -28.48 -10.52
N ASN A 299 -10.82 -27.35 -10.58
CA ASN A 299 -11.11 -26.21 -9.72
C ASN A 299 -12.24 -25.39 -10.34
N VAL A 300 -13.46 -25.51 -9.79
CA VAL A 300 -14.62 -24.75 -10.26
C VAL A 300 -14.58 -23.36 -9.65
N VAL A 301 -14.28 -22.35 -10.48
CA VAL A 301 -14.12 -20.94 -10.06
C VAL A 301 -15.46 -20.20 -10.17
N VAL A 302 -16.23 -20.45 -11.22
CA VAL A 302 -17.56 -19.87 -11.41
C VAL A 302 -18.59 -21.00 -11.31
N LYS A 303 -19.61 -20.82 -10.47
CA LYS A 303 -20.61 -21.85 -10.17
C LYS A 303 -22.02 -21.31 -10.41
N ASN A 304 -22.64 -21.76 -11.51
CA ASN A 304 -24.05 -21.54 -11.81
C ASN A 304 -24.49 -20.06 -11.68
N ILE A 305 -23.74 -19.14 -12.32
CA ILE A 305 -24.09 -17.74 -12.34
C ILE A 305 -25.06 -17.48 -13.50
N SER A 306 -26.18 -16.84 -13.19
CA SER A 306 -27.16 -16.38 -14.21
C SER A 306 -27.40 -14.88 -14.02
N PHE A 307 -27.39 -14.10 -15.09
CA PHE A 307 -27.71 -12.68 -15.10
C PHE A 307 -28.08 -12.20 -16.48
N THR A 308 -28.85 -11.13 -16.54
CA THR A 308 -29.29 -10.50 -17.80
C THR A 308 -28.82 -9.05 -17.83
N LEU A 309 -28.22 -8.60 -18.92
CA LEU A 309 -27.91 -7.19 -19.20
C LEU A 309 -28.94 -6.62 -20.17
N ARG A 310 -29.47 -5.46 -19.87
CA ARG A 310 -30.41 -4.73 -20.71
C ARG A 310 -29.78 -3.48 -21.29
N ALA A 311 -30.29 -2.97 -22.37
CA ALA A 311 -29.86 -1.73 -23.01
C ALA A 311 -30.28 -0.51 -22.16
N GLY A 312 -29.35 0.39 -21.86
CA GLY A 312 -29.61 1.64 -21.11
C GLY A 312 -28.70 1.91 -19.93
#